data_b8a0c465b88a51a70262a17b3b8a2881
#
_entry.id   b8a0c465b88a51a70262a17b3b8a2881
#
_cell.length_a   1.000
_cell.length_b   1.000
_cell.length_c   1.000
_cell.angle_alpha   90.00
_cell.angle_beta   90.00
_cell.angle_gamma   90.00
#
_symmetry.space_group_name_H-M   'P 1'
#
loop_
_entity.id
_entity.type
_entity.pdbx_description
1 polymer ?
#
loop_
_entity_poly.entity_id
_entity_poly.type
_entity_poly.pdbx_seq_one_letter_code
_entity_poly.pdbx_strand_id
1 'polypeptide(L)'
;MKKKHIKSTGRSGRLQKVTLCISTAMVLVLLGLVVFSTLTGRNLSSYVKENLTVTMMLEQDMADNEAQTIIQSLTARPYIKTIHFISKKSALRDAAKQMGTDPSSFTDGVNPFSSSIELTLKSDFANNDSLSWISKELKKYPKVSDITYQKDLVDAVNRNLAKIGMALMVLALLLTFVSFSLINNTVRLGIYARRFSIHTMKLVGASWGFIRRPFVLNAVLIGIVAAVIACIVLGLGMYALYCYEPEILTIVTWREMVVTGAAVMLFGIIITMICANISVNRFLRMKAGDLYKI
;
A
#
# COMPACT_ATOMS: atom_id res chain seq x y z
N MET A 1 19.31 -46.13 -42.38
CA MET A 1 18.73 -45.84 -41.07
C MET A 1 18.87 -44.39 -40.71
N LYS A 2 17.79 -43.58 -40.80
CA LYS A 2 17.81 -42.14 -40.50
C LYS A 2 17.75 -41.91 -38.99
N LYS A 3 18.78 -41.31 -38.38
CA LYS A 3 18.79 -40.83 -36.99
C LYS A 3 17.77 -39.69 -36.84
N LYS A 4 16.64 -39.93 -36.22
CA LYS A 4 15.63 -38.97 -35.82
C LYS A 4 16.20 -38.21 -34.60
N HIS A 5 16.74 -37.03 -34.82
CA HIS A 5 17.18 -36.14 -33.74
C HIS A 5 15.98 -35.72 -32.88
N ILE A 6 15.93 -36.21 -31.66
CA ILE A 6 14.95 -35.80 -30.65
C ILE A 6 15.35 -34.40 -30.13
N LYS A 7 14.85 -33.35 -30.81
CA LYS A 7 15.01 -31.93 -30.43
C LYS A 7 13.89 -31.43 -29.48
N SER A 8 13.09 -32.28 -28.84
CA SER A 8 11.90 -31.85 -28.14
C SER A 8 12.07 -31.49 -26.65
N THR A 9 13.15 -31.93 -25.98
CA THR A 9 13.33 -31.73 -24.53
C THR A 9 13.72 -30.30 -24.14
N GLY A 10 14.33 -29.52 -25.02
CA GLY A 10 14.77 -28.16 -24.74
C GLY A 10 13.65 -27.11 -24.73
N ARG A 11 12.59 -27.34 -25.53
CA ARG A 11 11.48 -26.38 -25.68
C ARG A 11 10.50 -26.46 -24.51
N SER A 12 10.20 -27.66 -24.01
CA SER A 12 9.32 -27.88 -22.85
C SER A 12 9.90 -27.28 -21.57
N GLY A 13 11.21 -27.44 -21.33
CA GLY A 13 11.87 -26.87 -20.16
C GLY A 13 11.97 -25.34 -20.17
N ARG A 14 12.04 -24.71 -21.36
CA ARG A 14 12.00 -23.25 -21.49
C ARG A 14 10.60 -22.70 -21.20
N LEU A 15 9.56 -23.29 -21.78
CA LEU A 15 8.17 -22.88 -21.54
C LEU A 15 7.83 -22.95 -20.05
N GLN A 16 8.23 -24.00 -19.37
CA GLN A 16 7.98 -24.15 -17.93
C GLN A 16 8.69 -23.10 -17.08
N LYS A 17 9.94 -22.71 -17.42
CA LYS A 17 10.64 -21.63 -16.74
C LYS A 17 9.96 -20.28 -16.97
N VAL A 18 9.47 -20.03 -18.19
CA VAL A 18 8.74 -18.80 -18.53
C VAL A 18 7.42 -18.72 -17.74
N THR A 19 6.65 -19.82 -17.73
CA THR A 19 5.41 -19.87 -16.92
C THR A 19 5.67 -19.64 -15.45
N LEU A 20 6.73 -20.26 -14.90
CA LEU A 20 7.15 -20.04 -13.52
C LEU A 20 7.52 -18.57 -13.26
N CYS A 21 8.29 -17.97 -14.16
CA CYS A 21 8.72 -16.57 -14.05
C CYS A 21 7.51 -15.62 -14.07
N ILE A 22 6.56 -15.82 -14.99
CA ILE A 22 5.34 -15.01 -15.11
C ILE A 22 4.48 -15.15 -13.84
N SER A 23 4.25 -16.39 -13.39
CA SER A 23 3.46 -16.62 -12.18
C SER A 23 4.11 -15.98 -10.94
N THR A 24 5.43 -16.12 -10.78
CA THR A 24 6.16 -15.50 -9.67
C THR A 24 6.14 -13.97 -9.78
N ALA A 25 6.28 -13.41 -10.99
CA ALA A 25 6.18 -11.96 -11.20
C ALA A 25 4.79 -11.44 -10.82
N MET A 26 3.72 -12.15 -11.16
CA MET A 26 2.35 -11.78 -10.81
C MET A 26 2.11 -11.74 -9.30
N VAL A 27 2.66 -12.73 -8.57
CA VAL A 27 2.64 -12.73 -7.10
C VAL A 27 3.40 -11.53 -6.55
N LEU A 28 4.59 -11.24 -7.10
CA LEU A 28 5.42 -10.12 -6.63
C LEU A 28 4.79 -8.77 -6.94
N VAL A 29 4.07 -8.61 -8.06
CA VAL A 29 3.27 -7.41 -8.35
C VAL A 29 2.21 -7.20 -7.27
N LEU A 30 1.47 -8.25 -6.89
CA LEU A 30 0.45 -8.13 -5.87
C LEU A 30 1.04 -7.84 -4.48
N LEU A 31 2.14 -8.49 -4.11
CA LEU A 31 2.86 -8.17 -2.87
C LEU A 31 3.36 -6.72 -2.89
N GLY A 32 3.87 -6.27 -4.03
CA GLY A 32 4.26 -4.88 -4.25
C GLY A 32 3.10 -3.91 -4.08
N LEU A 33 1.92 -4.24 -4.63
CA LEU A 33 0.70 -3.45 -4.43
C LEU A 33 0.27 -3.41 -2.96
N VAL A 34 0.40 -4.52 -2.21
CA VAL A 34 0.12 -4.53 -0.76
C VAL A 34 1.06 -3.57 -0.02
N VAL A 35 2.37 -3.65 -0.28
CA VAL A 35 3.36 -2.77 0.35
C VAL A 35 3.09 -1.32 -0.05
N PHE A 36 2.91 -1.06 -1.33
CA PHE A 36 2.61 0.28 -1.86
C PHE A 36 1.33 0.86 -1.27
N SER A 37 0.22 0.10 -1.26
CA SER A 37 -1.05 0.54 -0.66
C SER A 37 -0.92 0.84 0.83
N THR A 38 -0.10 0.06 1.56
CA THR A 38 0.11 0.28 2.99
C THR A 38 0.90 1.58 3.24
N LEU A 39 1.93 1.85 2.46
CA LEU A 39 2.75 3.06 2.58
C LEU A 39 1.96 4.30 2.13
N THR A 40 1.39 4.25 0.93
CA THR A 40 0.59 5.35 0.37
C THR A 40 -0.67 5.61 1.20
N GLY A 41 -1.30 4.54 1.73
CA GLY A 41 -2.45 4.66 2.61
C GLY A 41 -2.15 5.43 3.90
N ARG A 42 -0.97 5.26 4.47
CA ARG A 42 -0.53 6.07 5.61
C ARG A 42 -0.39 7.54 5.24
N ASN A 43 0.23 7.83 4.11
CA ASN A 43 0.39 9.21 3.62
C ASN A 43 -0.96 9.84 3.28
N LEU A 44 -1.84 9.10 2.59
CA LEU A 44 -3.20 9.54 2.29
C LEU A 44 -3.99 9.81 3.57
N SER A 45 -3.92 8.92 4.55
CA SER A 45 -4.54 9.13 5.85
C SER A 45 -3.99 10.39 6.54
N SER A 46 -2.66 10.60 6.52
CA SER A 46 -2.04 11.80 7.07
C SER A 46 -2.45 13.06 6.30
N TYR A 47 -2.48 13.00 4.97
CA TYR A 47 -2.94 14.12 4.14
C TYR A 47 -4.40 14.50 4.42
N VAL A 48 -5.30 13.53 4.48
CA VAL A 48 -6.71 13.77 4.84
C VAL A 48 -6.81 14.34 6.25
N LYS A 49 -6.07 13.79 7.20
CA LYS A 49 -6.04 14.25 8.59
C LYS A 49 -5.50 15.67 8.71
N GLU A 50 -4.47 16.02 7.98
CA GLU A 50 -3.89 17.37 7.99
C GLU A 50 -4.76 18.42 7.31
N ASN A 51 -5.64 18.01 6.40
CA ASN A 51 -6.63 18.87 5.76
C ASN A 51 -8.01 18.81 6.44
N LEU A 52 -8.11 18.04 7.52
CA LEU A 52 -9.34 18.01 8.32
C LEU A 52 -9.53 19.35 9.01
N THR A 53 -10.58 20.04 8.63
CA THR A 53 -10.96 21.31 9.24
C THR A 53 -11.88 21.06 10.44
N VAL A 54 -11.48 21.59 11.59
CA VAL A 54 -12.31 21.70 12.77
C VAL A 54 -12.85 23.11 12.80
N THR A 55 -14.14 23.27 12.60
CA THR A 55 -14.81 24.58 12.58
C THR A 55 -15.39 24.88 13.95
N MET A 56 -14.92 25.95 14.55
CA MET A 56 -15.38 26.49 15.82
C MET A 56 -16.35 27.63 15.51
N MET A 57 -17.64 27.39 15.71
CA MET A 57 -18.69 28.39 15.50
C MET A 57 -18.74 29.33 16.69
N LEU A 58 -18.71 30.64 16.43
CA LEU A 58 -18.78 31.67 17.45
C LEU A 58 -20.21 32.21 17.59
N GLU A 59 -20.54 32.74 18.74
CA GLU A 59 -21.82 33.39 18.95
C GLU A 59 -21.98 34.67 18.10
N GLN A 60 -23.22 35.01 17.78
CA GLN A 60 -23.49 36.15 16.91
C GLN A 60 -23.09 37.51 17.52
N ASP A 61 -23.00 37.63 18.83
CA ASP A 61 -22.66 38.84 19.55
C ASP A 61 -21.12 39.04 19.72
N MET A 62 -20.30 38.04 19.29
CA MET A 62 -18.87 38.08 19.42
C MET A 62 -18.25 39.16 18.54
N ALA A 63 -17.39 40.02 19.13
CA ALA A 63 -16.63 41.02 18.42
C ALA A 63 -15.37 40.43 17.81
N ASP A 64 -14.92 40.95 16.65
CA ASP A 64 -13.72 40.48 15.94
C ASP A 64 -12.42 40.57 16.82
N ASN A 65 -12.36 41.53 17.73
CA ASN A 65 -11.21 41.68 18.66
C ASN A 65 -11.15 40.53 19.69
N GLU A 66 -12.34 40.06 20.16
CA GLU A 66 -12.43 38.94 21.09
C GLU A 66 -12.01 37.63 20.38
N ALA A 67 -12.42 37.47 19.12
CA ALA A 67 -12.00 36.33 18.29
C ALA A 67 -10.47 36.28 18.11
N GLN A 68 -9.83 37.44 17.93
CA GLN A 68 -8.37 37.51 17.80
C GLN A 68 -7.63 37.11 19.10
N THR A 69 -8.18 37.41 20.25
CA THR A 69 -7.62 36.95 21.54
C THR A 69 -7.66 35.42 21.66
N ILE A 70 -8.76 34.81 21.21
CA ILE A 70 -8.87 33.34 21.16
C ILE A 70 -7.84 32.77 20.18
N ILE A 71 -7.69 33.34 18.98
CA ILE A 71 -6.72 32.94 17.98
C ILE A 71 -5.29 32.95 18.53
N GLN A 72 -4.90 34.04 19.24
CA GLN A 72 -3.58 34.12 19.87
C GLN A 72 -3.35 33.02 20.91
N SER A 73 -4.35 32.70 21.72
CA SER A 73 -4.29 31.60 22.70
C SER A 73 -4.20 30.24 22.05
N LEU A 74 -4.90 30.05 20.92
CA LEU A 74 -4.89 28.82 20.12
C LEU A 74 -3.58 28.61 19.38
N THR A 75 -2.94 29.67 18.88
CA THR A 75 -1.66 29.59 18.16
C THR A 75 -0.54 28.98 19.00
N ALA A 76 -0.60 29.11 20.32
CA ALA A 76 0.35 28.53 21.25
C ALA A 76 0.14 26.99 21.47
N ARG A 77 -0.93 26.41 20.95
CA ARG A 77 -1.27 25.00 21.18
C ARG A 77 -0.48 24.06 20.24
N PRO A 78 0.14 23.01 20.75
CA PRO A 78 1.02 22.11 19.98
C PRO A 78 0.30 21.32 18.90
N TYR A 79 -1.02 21.08 19.04
CA TYR A 79 -1.83 20.28 18.14
C TYR A 79 -2.35 21.05 16.93
N ILE A 80 -2.25 22.37 16.91
CA ILE A 80 -2.75 23.23 15.81
C ILE A 80 -1.66 23.38 14.73
N LYS A 81 -2.08 23.26 13.47
CA LYS A 81 -1.24 23.48 12.29
C LYS A 81 -1.50 24.86 11.67
N THR A 82 -2.76 25.18 11.35
CA THR A 82 -3.18 26.47 10.80
C THR A 82 -4.47 26.95 11.45
N ILE A 83 -4.67 28.26 11.46
CA ILE A 83 -5.88 28.91 11.98
C ILE A 83 -6.34 29.90 10.92
N HIS A 84 -7.61 29.79 10.52
CA HIS A 84 -8.26 30.74 9.62
C HIS A 84 -9.49 31.33 10.29
N PHE A 85 -9.54 32.66 10.36
CA PHE A 85 -10.71 33.37 10.86
C PHE A 85 -11.63 33.75 9.70
N ILE A 86 -12.88 33.35 9.79
CA ILE A 86 -13.94 33.70 8.83
C ILE A 86 -14.90 34.65 9.52
N SER A 87 -14.87 35.93 9.12
CA SER A 87 -15.80 36.92 9.63
C SER A 87 -17.21 36.71 9.08
N LYS A 88 -18.22 37.22 9.76
CA LYS A 88 -19.63 37.20 9.33
C LYS A 88 -19.83 37.70 7.90
N LYS A 89 -19.09 38.75 7.51
CA LYS A 89 -19.13 39.33 6.15
C LYS A 89 -18.50 38.40 5.11
N SER A 90 -17.40 37.73 5.47
CA SER A 90 -16.74 36.77 4.60
C SER A 90 -17.61 35.53 4.40
N ALA A 91 -18.18 35.00 5.48
CA ALA A 91 -19.10 33.85 5.44
C ALA A 91 -20.31 34.12 4.54
N LEU A 92 -20.92 35.29 4.65
CA LEU A 92 -22.05 35.69 3.79
C LEU A 92 -21.62 35.78 2.32
N ARG A 93 -20.47 36.38 2.02
CA ARG A 93 -19.94 36.52 0.66
C ARG A 93 -19.64 35.16 0.03
N ASP A 94 -19.02 34.25 0.79
CA ASP A 94 -18.65 32.94 0.29
C ASP A 94 -19.90 32.07 0.07
N ALA A 95 -20.89 32.17 0.96
CA ALA A 95 -22.21 31.53 0.78
C ALA A 95 -22.94 32.09 -0.44
N ALA A 96 -22.95 33.41 -0.63
CA ALA A 96 -23.56 34.03 -1.80
C ALA A 96 -22.91 33.59 -3.14
N LYS A 97 -21.60 33.41 -3.14
CA LYS A 97 -20.89 32.86 -4.31
C LYS A 97 -21.25 31.41 -4.61
N GLN A 98 -21.40 30.58 -3.58
CA GLN A 98 -21.74 29.17 -3.74
C GLN A 98 -23.21 28.94 -4.11
N MET A 99 -24.11 29.72 -3.55
CA MET A 99 -25.55 29.60 -3.78
C MET A 99 -26.02 30.37 -5.03
N GLY A 100 -25.20 31.28 -5.55
CA GLY A 100 -25.57 32.17 -6.69
C GLY A 100 -26.59 33.25 -6.35
N THR A 101 -27.01 33.35 -5.09
CA THR A 101 -28.00 34.30 -4.56
C THR A 101 -27.54 34.79 -3.20
N ASP A 102 -27.91 36.01 -2.82
CA ASP A 102 -27.55 36.56 -1.50
C ASP A 102 -28.46 35.93 -0.40
N PRO A 103 -27.90 35.15 0.54
CA PRO A 103 -28.68 34.52 1.60
C PRO A 103 -29.38 35.49 2.51
N SER A 104 -28.93 36.74 2.62
CA SER A 104 -29.61 37.77 3.43
C SER A 104 -31.00 38.14 2.89
N SER A 105 -31.26 37.87 1.60
CA SER A 105 -32.56 38.07 0.97
C SER A 105 -33.66 37.18 1.56
N PHE A 106 -33.30 36.05 2.16
CA PHE A 106 -34.22 35.09 2.82
C PHE A 106 -34.43 35.37 4.31
N THR A 107 -33.70 36.32 4.88
CA THR A 107 -33.67 36.62 6.33
C THR A 107 -33.91 38.10 6.62
N ASP A 108 -34.81 38.74 5.86
CA ASP A 108 -35.17 40.16 6.02
C ASP A 108 -33.96 41.13 6.06
N GLY A 109 -32.92 40.82 5.30
CA GLY A 109 -31.70 41.63 5.23
C GLY A 109 -30.70 41.41 6.38
N VAL A 110 -31.01 40.50 7.31
CA VAL A 110 -30.09 40.13 8.41
C VAL A 110 -29.14 39.03 7.96
N ASN A 111 -27.85 39.17 8.26
CA ASN A 111 -26.88 38.14 7.99
C ASN A 111 -27.13 36.88 8.87
N PRO A 112 -27.51 35.74 8.30
CA PRO A 112 -27.77 34.52 9.09
C PRO A 112 -26.50 33.82 9.59
N PHE A 113 -25.32 34.20 9.05
CA PHE A 113 -24.06 33.54 9.38
C PHE A 113 -23.37 34.16 10.58
N SER A 114 -22.84 33.30 11.46
CA SER A 114 -21.95 33.67 12.55
C SER A 114 -20.47 33.71 12.06
N SER A 115 -19.61 34.38 12.78
CA SER A 115 -18.19 34.23 12.58
C SER A 115 -17.70 32.84 13.02
N SER A 116 -16.67 32.32 12.37
CA SER A 116 -16.11 31.02 12.71
C SER A 116 -14.58 31.05 12.67
N ILE A 117 -13.97 30.18 13.46
CA ILE A 117 -12.54 29.91 13.41
C ILE A 117 -12.36 28.50 12.87
N GLU A 118 -11.70 28.39 11.72
CA GLU A 118 -11.33 27.12 11.14
C GLU A 118 -9.91 26.76 11.56
N LEU A 119 -9.79 25.56 12.11
CA LEU A 119 -8.53 25.02 12.63
C LEU A 119 -8.18 23.78 11.83
N THR A 120 -6.94 23.69 11.35
CA THR A 120 -6.40 22.42 10.89
C THR A 120 -5.46 21.87 11.95
N LEU A 121 -5.51 20.56 12.17
CA LEU A 121 -4.70 19.89 13.17
C LEU A 121 -3.49 19.22 12.55
N LYS A 122 -2.43 19.02 13.33
CA LYS A 122 -1.34 18.15 12.92
C LYS A 122 -1.83 16.71 12.84
N SER A 123 -1.31 15.92 11.89
CA SER A 123 -1.75 14.54 11.62
C SER A 123 -1.80 13.63 12.85
N ASP A 124 -0.88 13.83 13.81
CA ASP A 124 -0.81 13.01 15.02
C ASP A 124 -2.02 13.22 15.95
N PHE A 125 -2.63 14.40 15.89
CA PHE A 125 -3.78 14.79 16.71
C PHE A 125 -5.12 14.69 15.96
N ALA A 126 -5.11 14.44 14.66
CA ALA A 126 -6.31 14.30 13.85
C ALA A 126 -6.82 12.83 13.87
N ASN A 127 -7.14 12.34 15.05
CA ASN A 127 -7.77 11.04 15.29
C ASN A 127 -8.99 11.22 16.23
N ASN A 128 -9.89 10.26 16.23
CA ASN A 128 -11.15 10.38 16.97
C ASN A 128 -10.97 10.62 18.47
N ASP A 129 -9.97 9.99 19.07
CA ASP A 129 -9.69 10.16 20.50
C ASP A 129 -9.21 11.58 20.79
N SER A 130 -8.26 12.08 19.99
CA SER A 130 -7.75 13.44 20.12
C SER A 130 -8.81 14.49 19.79
N LEU A 131 -9.57 14.29 18.71
CA LEU A 131 -10.66 15.20 18.34
C LEU A 131 -11.71 15.31 19.45
N SER A 132 -11.99 14.22 20.17
CA SER A 132 -12.94 14.22 21.27
C SER A 132 -12.50 15.10 22.44
N TRP A 133 -11.25 15.04 22.87
CA TRP A 133 -10.76 15.90 23.97
C TRP A 133 -10.46 17.31 23.49
N ILE A 134 -9.94 17.51 22.27
CA ILE A 134 -9.74 18.83 21.67
C ILE A 134 -11.06 19.58 21.56
N SER A 135 -12.12 18.94 21.04
CA SER A 135 -13.42 19.60 20.94
C SER A 135 -13.97 20.00 22.30
N LYS A 136 -13.76 19.16 23.33
CA LYS A 136 -14.13 19.52 24.72
C LYS A 136 -13.30 20.67 25.27
N GLU A 137 -12.02 20.76 24.91
CA GLU A 137 -11.15 21.89 25.30
C GLU A 137 -11.57 23.17 24.58
N LEU A 138 -11.78 23.10 23.27
CA LEU A 138 -12.22 24.25 22.46
C LEU A 138 -13.61 24.78 22.88
N LYS A 139 -14.51 23.91 23.32
CA LYS A 139 -15.83 24.28 23.79
C LYS A 139 -15.82 25.04 25.14
N LYS A 140 -14.67 25.05 25.85
CA LYS A 140 -14.51 25.83 27.11
C LYS A 140 -14.20 27.31 26.85
N TYR A 141 -13.85 27.68 25.63
CA TYR A 141 -13.64 29.10 25.32
C TYR A 141 -14.93 29.88 25.37
N PRO A 142 -14.91 31.13 25.84
CA PRO A 142 -16.11 31.95 25.96
C PRO A 142 -16.71 32.24 24.58
N LYS A 143 -18.04 32.29 24.50
CA LYS A 143 -18.80 32.60 23.26
C LYS A 143 -18.54 31.64 22.09
N VAL A 144 -18.20 30.40 22.39
CA VAL A 144 -18.16 29.31 21.41
C VAL A 144 -19.52 28.61 21.44
N SER A 145 -20.25 28.71 20.33
CA SER A 145 -21.56 28.09 20.18
C SER A 145 -21.45 26.59 19.96
N ASP A 146 -20.71 26.18 18.94
CA ASP A 146 -20.54 24.76 18.62
C ASP A 146 -19.21 24.47 17.91
N ILE A 147 -18.85 23.18 17.87
CA ILE A 147 -17.64 22.69 17.21
C ILE A 147 -18.01 21.58 16.26
N THR A 148 -17.79 21.82 14.99
CA THR A 148 -18.11 20.86 13.91
C THR A 148 -16.83 20.34 13.26
N TYR A 149 -16.77 19.03 13.05
CA TYR A 149 -15.70 18.39 12.29
C TYR A 149 -16.22 17.12 11.60
N GLN A 150 -15.59 16.74 10.49
CA GLN A 150 -16.00 15.59 9.68
C GLN A 150 -15.46 14.27 10.26
N LYS A 151 -16.04 13.82 11.38
CA LYS A 151 -15.63 12.59 12.06
C LYS A 151 -15.67 11.37 11.15
N ASP A 152 -16.73 11.24 10.37
CA ASP A 152 -17.01 10.05 9.56
C ASP A 152 -16.01 9.89 8.39
N LEU A 153 -15.43 10.97 7.91
CA LEU A 153 -14.46 10.94 6.81
C LEU A 153 -13.17 10.21 7.19
N VAL A 154 -12.61 10.52 8.35
CA VAL A 154 -11.37 9.89 8.84
C VAL A 154 -11.56 8.39 9.05
N ASP A 155 -12.69 8.02 9.66
CA ASP A 155 -13.02 6.62 9.91
C ASP A 155 -13.30 5.86 8.60
N ALA A 156 -13.97 6.48 7.64
CA ALA A 156 -14.24 5.90 6.34
C ALA A 156 -12.94 5.63 5.57
N VAL A 157 -12.02 6.58 5.53
CA VAL A 157 -10.72 6.43 4.85
C VAL A 157 -9.92 5.29 5.48
N ASN A 158 -9.72 5.31 6.79
CA ASN A 158 -8.94 4.29 7.48
C ASN A 158 -9.55 2.88 7.31
N ARG A 159 -10.88 2.76 7.42
CA ARG A 159 -11.59 1.48 7.26
C ARG A 159 -11.53 0.94 5.84
N ASN A 160 -11.67 1.80 4.83
CA ASN A 160 -11.60 1.38 3.43
C ASN A 160 -10.19 0.96 3.05
N LEU A 161 -9.16 1.69 3.47
CA LEU A 161 -7.76 1.32 3.25
C LEU A 161 -7.42 -0.04 3.91
N ALA A 162 -7.90 -0.27 5.15
CA ALA A 162 -7.71 -1.54 5.82
C ALA A 162 -8.40 -2.70 5.08
N LYS A 163 -9.62 -2.50 4.58
CA LYS A 163 -10.34 -3.52 3.79
C LYS A 163 -9.62 -3.85 2.48
N ILE A 164 -9.15 -2.84 1.75
CA ILE A 164 -8.39 -3.01 0.51
C ILE A 164 -7.09 -3.77 0.79
N GLY A 165 -6.34 -3.35 1.83
CA GLY A 165 -5.10 -4.02 2.24
C GLY A 165 -5.32 -5.48 2.62
N MET A 166 -6.39 -5.79 3.34
CA MET A 166 -6.75 -7.16 3.71
C MET A 166 -7.10 -8.01 2.48
N ALA A 167 -7.91 -7.49 1.56
CA ALA A 167 -8.27 -8.20 0.32
C ALA A 167 -7.03 -8.50 -0.54
N LEU A 168 -6.13 -7.52 -0.71
CA LEU A 168 -4.88 -7.70 -1.44
C LEU A 168 -3.95 -8.71 -0.75
N MET A 169 -3.89 -8.71 0.58
CA MET A 169 -3.09 -9.67 1.35
C MET A 169 -3.59 -11.11 1.17
N VAL A 170 -4.90 -11.33 1.25
CA VAL A 170 -5.51 -12.65 1.02
C VAL A 170 -5.20 -13.13 -0.40
N LEU A 171 -5.36 -12.28 -1.40
CA LEU A 171 -5.05 -12.60 -2.79
C LEU A 171 -3.55 -12.91 -2.99
N ALA A 172 -2.66 -12.14 -2.37
CA ALA A 172 -1.23 -12.39 -2.40
C ALA A 172 -0.84 -13.74 -1.77
N LEU A 173 -1.49 -14.12 -0.65
CA LEU A 173 -1.29 -15.44 -0.03
C LEU A 173 -1.74 -16.58 -0.94
N LEU A 174 -2.92 -16.48 -1.57
CA LEU A 174 -3.41 -17.49 -2.51
C LEU A 174 -2.45 -17.68 -3.70
N LEU A 175 -1.99 -16.58 -4.29
CA LEU A 175 -1.06 -16.64 -5.41
C LEU A 175 0.34 -17.10 -5.00
N THR A 176 0.78 -16.83 -3.77
CA THR A 176 2.02 -17.39 -3.22
C THR A 176 1.93 -18.91 -3.14
N PHE A 177 0.77 -19.46 -2.73
CA PHE A 177 0.54 -20.90 -2.72
C PHE A 177 0.59 -21.51 -4.12
N VAL A 178 -0.02 -20.86 -5.12
CA VAL A 178 0.07 -21.27 -6.53
C VAL A 178 1.52 -21.25 -7.03
N SER A 179 2.26 -20.18 -6.73
CA SER A 179 3.69 -20.06 -7.07
C SER A 179 4.52 -21.19 -6.44
N PHE A 180 4.26 -21.50 -5.17
CA PHE A 180 4.91 -22.62 -4.49
C PHE A 180 4.66 -23.94 -5.21
N SER A 181 3.41 -24.20 -5.62
CA SER A 181 3.05 -25.41 -6.36
C SER A 181 3.79 -25.50 -7.71
N LEU A 182 3.91 -24.38 -8.44
CA LEU A 182 4.65 -24.32 -9.71
C LEU A 182 6.15 -24.52 -9.53
N ILE A 183 6.75 -23.91 -8.51
CA ILE A 183 8.17 -24.11 -8.16
C ILE A 183 8.40 -25.60 -7.83
N ASN A 184 7.52 -26.18 -7.02
CA ASN A 184 7.60 -27.60 -6.63
C ASN A 184 7.58 -28.52 -7.86
N ASN A 185 6.67 -28.29 -8.80
CA ASN A 185 6.58 -29.03 -10.04
C ASN A 185 7.83 -28.86 -10.94
N THR A 186 8.32 -27.63 -11.04
CA THR A 186 9.55 -27.32 -11.83
C THR A 186 10.79 -27.99 -11.24
N VAL A 187 10.94 -27.96 -9.92
CA VAL A 187 12.03 -28.63 -9.19
C VAL A 187 11.94 -30.13 -9.39
N ARG A 188 10.76 -30.73 -9.26
CA ARG A 188 10.51 -32.16 -9.50
C ARG A 188 11.01 -32.59 -10.88
N LEU A 189 10.58 -31.91 -11.93
CA LEU A 189 11.01 -32.20 -13.30
C LEU A 189 12.50 -31.98 -13.51
N GLY A 190 13.07 -30.96 -12.90
CA GLY A 190 14.51 -30.70 -12.93
C GLY A 190 15.35 -31.82 -12.28
N ILE A 191 14.90 -32.36 -11.15
CA ILE A 191 15.52 -33.50 -10.46
C ILE A 191 15.37 -34.77 -11.30
N TYR A 192 14.18 -35.01 -11.85
CA TYR A 192 13.94 -36.16 -12.71
C TYR A 192 14.84 -36.15 -13.95
N ALA A 193 14.98 -35.00 -14.62
CA ALA A 193 15.84 -34.86 -15.79
C ALA A 193 17.32 -35.10 -15.48
N ARG A 194 17.76 -34.87 -14.25
CA ARG A 194 19.16 -35.04 -13.80
C ARG A 194 19.36 -36.23 -12.87
N ARG A 195 18.41 -37.16 -12.80
CA ARG A 195 18.41 -38.27 -11.85
C ARG A 195 19.69 -39.11 -11.85
N PHE A 196 20.26 -39.41 -13.04
CA PHE A 196 21.48 -40.18 -13.16
C PHE A 196 22.69 -39.43 -12.57
N SER A 197 22.86 -38.15 -12.90
CA SER A 197 23.93 -37.32 -12.33
C SER A 197 23.83 -37.21 -10.81
N ILE A 198 22.62 -37.07 -10.27
CA ILE A 198 22.35 -37.02 -8.81
C ILE A 198 22.75 -38.37 -8.18
N HIS A 199 22.40 -39.47 -8.82
CA HIS A 199 22.76 -40.81 -8.32
C HIS A 199 24.29 -41.02 -8.29
N THR A 200 24.97 -40.66 -9.37
CA THR A 200 26.45 -40.70 -9.43
C THR A 200 27.10 -39.85 -8.36
N MET A 201 26.60 -38.63 -8.14
CA MET A 201 27.12 -37.74 -7.09
C MET A 201 26.91 -38.33 -5.69
N LYS A 202 25.79 -39.01 -5.44
CA LYS A 202 25.52 -39.72 -4.17
C LYS A 202 26.48 -40.88 -3.96
N LEU A 203 26.80 -41.67 -5.00
CA LEU A 203 27.72 -42.79 -4.93
C LEU A 203 29.16 -42.35 -4.62
N VAL A 204 29.58 -41.18 -5.11
CA VAL A 204 30.88 -40.56 -4.80
C VAL A 204 30.91 -39.86 -3.43
N GLY A 205 29.76 -39.87 -2.68
CA GLY A 205 29.71 -39.29 -1.34
C GLY A 205 29.46 -37.77 -1.31
N ALA A 206 28.94 -37.18 -2.38
CA ALA A 206 28.64 -35.74 -2.39
C ALA A 206 27.61 -35.36 -1.33
N SER A 207 27.84 -34.25 -0.62
CA SER A 207 26.93 -33.75 0.41
C SER A 207 25.58 -33.30 -0.19
N TRP A 208 24.50 -33.47 0.59
CA TRP A 208 23.17 -33.02 0.19
C TRP A 208 23.09 -31.53 -0.17
N GLY A 209 23.89 -30.70 0.52
CA GLY A 209 23.98 -29.27 0.25
C GLY A 209 24.56 -28.98 -1.14
N PHE A 210 25.58 -29.74 -1.57
CA PHE A 210 26.20 -29.61 -2.90
C PHE A 210 25.22 -29.98 -4.02
N ILE A 211 24.48 -31.08 -3.85
CA ILE A 211 23.48 -31.54 -4.83
C ILE A 211 22.33 -30.54 -4.98
N ARG A 212 21.92 -29.89 -3.87
CA ARG A 212 20.81 -28.94 -3.80
C ARG A 212 21.14 -27.57 -4.43
N ARG A 213 22.36 -27.10 -4.24
CA ARG A 213 22.80 -25.74 -4.62
C ARG A 213 22.41 -25.31 -6.04
N PRO A 214 22.61 -26.09 -7.12
CA PRO A 214 22.28 -25.67 -8.47
C PRO A 214 20.77 -25.50 -8.71
N PHE A 215 19.91 -26.24 -8.01
CA PHE A 215 18.47 -26.13 -8.14
C PHE A 215 17.95 -24.85 -7.44
N VAL A 216 18.46 -24.57 -6.24
CA VAL A 216 18.13 -23.37 -5.48
C VAL A 216 18.61 -22.12 -6.21
N LEU A 217 19.86 -22.12 -6.71
CA LEU A 217 20.39 -20.97 -7.46
C LEU A 217 19.57 -20.67 -8.73
N ASN A 218 19.17 -21.71 -9.49
CA ASN A 218 18.30 -21.50 -10.65
C ASN A 218 16.93 -20.92 -10.27
N ALA A 219 16.34 -21.35 -9.16
CA ALA A 219 15.07 -20.79 -8.67
C ALA A 219 15.22 -19.33 -8.23
N VAL A 220 16.29 -18.99 -7.53
CA VAL A 220 16.60 -17.62 -7.10
C VAL A 220 16.82 -16.72 -8.32
N LEU A 221 17.55 -17.17 -9.34
CA LEU A 221 17.72 -16.41 -10.59
C LEU A 221 16.39 -16.12 -11.27
N ILE A 222 15.47 -17.10 -11.32
CA ILE A 222 14.12 -16.88 -11.86
C ILE A 222 13.37 -15.89 -10.98
N GLY A 223 13.52 -15.96 -9.66
CA GLY A 223 12.93 -15.01 -8.70
C GLY A 223 13.42 -13.58 -8.91
N ILE A 224 14.71 -13.38 -9.15
CA ILE A 224 15.28 -12.05 -9.45
C ILE A 224 14.72 -11.51 -10.77
N VAL A 225 14.67 -12.32 -11.83
CA VAL A 225 14.09 -11.89 -13.11
C VAL A 225 12.61 -11.55 -12.94
N ALA A 226 11.85 -12.37 -12.20
CA ALA A 226 10.44 -12.10 -11.90
C ALA A 226 10.27 -10.81 -11.10
N ALA A 227 11.15 -10.53 -10.14
CA ALA A 227 11.12 -9.30 -9.35
C ALA A 227 11.41 -8.05 -10.20
N VAL A 228 12.36 -8.14 -11.12
CA VAL A 228 12.64 -7.04 -12.08
C VAL A 228 11.41 -6.78 -12.96
N ILE A 229 10.78 -7.83 -13.50
CA ILE A 229 9.53 -7.69 -14.27
C ILE A 229 8.43 -7.04 -13.41
N ALA A 230 8.28 -7.49 -12.17
CA ALA A 230 7.29 -6.92 -11.25
C ALA A 230 7.55 -5.44 -10.97
N CYS A 231 8.80 -5.03 -10.76
CA CYS A 231 9.17 -3.63 -10.58
C CYS A 231 8.87 -2.78 -11.83
N ILE A 232 9.12 -3.33 -13.04
CA ILE A 232 8.78 -2.63 -14.29
C ILE A 232 7.26 -2.45 -14.41
N VAL A 233 6.47 -3.50 -14.14
CA VAL A 233 5.01 -3.43 -14.21
C VAL A 233 4.46 -2.42 -13.20
N LEU A 234 4.96 -2.42 -11.96
CA LEU A 234 4.56 -1.46 -10.94
C LEU A 234 4.97 -0.02 -11.32
N GLY A 235 6.18 0.16 -11.87
CA GLY A 235 6.65 1.46 -12.34
C GLY A 235 5.81 2.01 -13.50
N LEU A 236 5.45 1.15 -14.46
CA LEU A 236 4.56 1.53 -15.57
C LEU A 236 3.14 1.86 -15.07
N GLY A 237 2.63 1.10 -14.10
CA GLY A 237 1.36 1.39 -13.44
C GLY A 237 1.36 2.76 -12.76
N MET A 238 2.43 3.10 -12.04
CA MET A 238 2.59 4.42 -11.42
C MET A 238 2.70 5.54 -12.45
N TYR A 239 3.46 5.32 -13.53
CA TYR A 239 3.56 6.28 -14.62
C TYR A 239 2.20 6.55 -15.28
N ALA A 240 1.41 5.51 -15.51
CA ALA A 240 0.06 5.64 -16.05
C ALA A 240 -0.86 6.44 -15.10
N LEU A 241 -0.80 6.16 -13.79
CA LEU A 241 -1.54 6.93 -12.78
C LEU A 241 -1.11 8.40 -12.76
N TYR A 242 0.17 8.69 -12.87
CA TYR A 242 0.68 10.06 -12.95
C TYR A 242 0.16 10.82 -14.17
N CYS A 243 0.06 10.15 -15.33
CA CYS A 243 -0.48 10.77 -16.55
C CYS A 243 -1.98 11.08 -16.42
N TYR A 244 -2.72 10.32 -15.60
CA TYR A 244 -4.16 10.51 -15.40
C TYR A 244 -4.45 11.59 -14.35
N GLU A 245 -3.71 11.59 -13.24
CA GLU A 245 -3.92 12.46 -12.07
C GLU A 245 -2.57 12.96 -11.55
N PRO A 246 -2.05 14.11 -12.03
CA PRO A 246 -0.77 14.64 -11.60
C PRO A 246 -0.69 14.97 -10.09
N GLU A 247 -1.84 15.22 -9.45
CA GLU A 247 -1.93 15.53 -8.02
C GLU A 247 -1.55 14.34 -7.12
N ILE A 248 -1.53 13.12 -7.66
CA ILE A 248 -1.11 11.91 -6.92
C ILE A 248 0.31 12.04 -6.36
N LEU A 249 1.19 12.82 -7.00
CA LEU A 249 2.54 13.06 -6.51
C LEU A 249 2.61 13.80 -5.17
N THR A 250 1.55 14.49 -4.77
CA THR A 250 1.50 15.12 -3.44
C THR A 250 1.37 14.07 -2.32
N ILE A 251 0.79 12.91 -2.64
CA ILE A 251 0.54 11.81 -1.71
C ILE A 251 1.61 10.74 -1.82
N VAL A 252 2.09 10.45 -3.04
CA VAL A 252 3.09 9.42 -3.33
C VAL A 252 4.46 10.05 -3.49
N THR A 253 5.30 9.88 -2.49
CA THR A 253 6.67 10.38 -2.52
C THR A 253 7.59 9.37 -3.22
N TRP A 254 8.67 9.85 -3.82
CA TRP A 254 9.73 9.00 -4.39
C TRP A 254 10.22 7.90 -3.44
N ARG A 255 10.21 8.19 -2.13
CA ARG A 255 10.63 7.25 -1.08
C ARG A 255 9.77 5.98 -1.05
N GLU A 256 8.44 6.08 -1.17
CA GLU A 256 7.54 4.93 -1.18
C GLU A 256 7.77 4.05 -2.40
N MET A 257 8.08 4.63 -3.55
CA MET A 257 8.40 3.89 -4.77
C MET A 257 9.68 3.08 -4.61
N VAL A 258 10.74 3.68 -4.07
CA VAL A 258 12.02 2.99 -3.81
C VAL A 258 11.87 1.89 -2.77
N VAL A 259 11.17 2.17 -1.67
CA VAL A 259 10.92 1.17 -0.61
C VAL A 259 10.09 -0.01 -1.14
N THR A 260 9.06 0.26 -1.95
CA THR A 260 8.25 -0.80 -2.57
C THR A 260 9.10 -1.64 -3.53
N GLY A 261 9.91 -1.02 -4.39
CA GLY A 261 10.82 -1.74 -5.29
C GLY A 261 11.83 -2.61 -4.54
N ALA A 262 12.45 -2.07 -3.49
CA ALA A 262 13.38 -2.83 -2.64
C ALA A 262 12.67 -4.00 -1.93
N ALA A 263 11.47 -3.80 -1.42
CA ALA A 263 10.66 -4.85 -0.79
C ALA A 263 10.31 -5.96 -1.80
N VAL A 264 9.88 -5.62 -3.01
CA VAL A 264 9.58 -6.59 -4.07
C VAL A 264 10.81 -7.43 -4.44
N MET A 265 11.98 -6.80 -4.57
CA MET A 265 13.23 -7.52 -4.82
C MET A 265 13.60 -8.48 -3.69
N LEU A 266 13.50 -8.04 -2.43
CA LEU A 266 13.76 -8.88 -1.26
C LEU A 266 12.77 -10.05 -1.17
N PHE A 267 11.47 -9.80 -1.33
CA PHE A 267 10.45 -10.84 -1.32
C PHE A 267 10.64 -11.84 -2.46
N GLY A 268 11.02 -11.39 -3.65
CA GLY A 268 11.32 -12.25 -4.80
C GLY A 268 12.43 -13.25 -4.50
N ILE A 269 13.51 -12.80 -3.88
CA ILE A 269 14.65 -13.65 -3.49
C ILE A 269 14.24 -14.59 -2.35
N ILE A 270 13.62 -14.07 -1.30
CA ILE A 270 13.26 -14.84 -0.09
C ILE A 270 12.26 -15.93 -0.42
N ILE A 271 11.16 -15.59 -1.11
CA ILE A 271 10.08 -16.54 -1.43
C ILE A 271 10.63 -17.65 -2.32
N THR A 272 11.34 -17.31 -3.40
CA THR A 272 11.86 -18.33 -4.33
C THR A 272 12.93 -19.21 -3.68
N MET A 273 13.77 -18.64 -2.81
CA MET A 273 14.77 -19.39 -2.05
C MET A 273 14.13 -20.37 -1.07
N ILE A 274 13.14 -19.92 -0.29
CA ILE A 274 12.42 -20.77 0.68
C ILE A 274 11.66 -21.87 -0.05
N CYS A 275 10.87 -21.52 -1.06
CA CYS A 275 10.08 -22.48 -1.83
C CYS A 275 10.95 -23.53 -2.52
N ALA A 276 12.04 -23.12 -3.16
CA ALA A 276 12.96 -24.03 -3.81
C ALA A 276 13.66 -24.95 -2.79
N ASN A 277 14.07 -24.40 -1.65
CA ASN A 277 14.73 -25.18 -0.60
C ASN A 277 13.83 -26.27 -0.03
N ILE A 278 12.58 -25.93 0.27
CA ILE A 278 11.58 -26.88 0.76
C ILE A 278 11.29 -27.96 -0.30
N SER A 279 11.07 -27.53 -1.56
CA SER A 279 10.79 -28.44 -2.67
C SER A 279 11.95 -29.42 -2.93
N VAL A 280 13.17 -28.90 -3.03
CA VAL A 280 14.36 -29.76 -3.25
C VAL A 280 14.56 -30.74 -2.09
N ASN A 281 14.44 -30.29 -0.85
CA ASN A 281 14.57 -31.18 0.33
C ASN A 281 13.52 -32.28 0.32
N ARG A 282 12.28 -31.96 -0.01
CA ARG A 282 11.17 -32.93 -0.10
C ARG A 282 11.48 -34.03 -1.13
N PHE A 283 11.91 -33.65 -2.34
CA PHE A 283 12.15 -34.59 -3.42
C PHE A 283 13.46 -35.38 -3.26
N LEU A 284 14.52 -34.79 -2.72
CA LEU A 284 15.78 -35.51 -2.46
C LEU A 284 15.67 -36.54 -1.32
N ARG A 285 14.73 -36.37 -0.37
CA ARG A 285 14.45 -37.33 0.70
C ARG A 285 13.59 -38.52 0.27
N MET A 286 12.93 -38.48 -0.90
CA MET A 286 12.16 -39.60 -1.42
C MET A 286 13.11 -40.79 -1.76
N LYS A 287 12.69 -42.00 -1.44
CA LYS A 287 13.48 -43.21 -1.74
C LYS A 287 13.63 -43.39 -3.26
N ALA A 288 14.79 -43.89 -3.69
CA ALA A 288 15.07 -44.10 -5.13
C ALA A 288 13.99 -44.93 -5.84
N GLY A 289 13.33 -45.87 -5.15
CA GLY A 289 12.25 -46.71 -5.71
C GLY A 289 10.97 -45.93 -6.05
N ASP A 290 10.65 -44.87 -5.32
CA ASP A 290 9.45 -44.06 -5.58
C ASP A 290 9.63 -43.09 -6.76
N LEU A 291 10.87 -42.79 -7.14
CA LEU A 291 11.25 -42.00 -8.34
C LEU A 291 11.04 -42.80 -9.65
N TYR A 292 10.90 -44.14 -9.59
CA TYR A 292 10.70 -45.00 -10.75
C TYR A 292 9.23 -45.41 -10.95
N LYS A 293 8.34 -45.12 -9.98
CA LYS A 293 6.92 -45.50 -10.04
C LYS A 293 5.99 -44.40 -10.54
N ILE A 294 6.53 -43.30 -11.10
CA ILE A 294 5.72 -42.19 -11.62
C ILE A 294 5.95 -42.08 -13.13
#